data_efbdf90f1632837473c029f90ca4411d
#
_entry.id   efbdf90f1632837473c029f90ca4411d
#
_cell.length_a   1.000
_cell.length_b   1.000
_cell.length_c   1.000
_cell.angle_alpha   90.00
_cell.angle_beta   90.00
_cell.angle_gamma   90.00
#
_symmetry.space_group_name_H-M   'P 1'
#
loop_
_entity.id
_entity.type
_entity.pdbx_description
1 polymer ?
#
loop_
_entity_poly.entity_id
_entity_poly.type
_entity_poly.pdbx_seq_one_letter_code
_entity_poly.pdbx_strand_id
1 'polypeptide(L)'
;MNHDMIPLENFFAATLEETLDEWPATMTEIAHATGIPLPHLSGMKSGKRRCTPEYDLRLSRFFGTSRGYWMRLQLSYDMDKTQRQKGTEIDQSVRVAAGQ
;
A
#
# COMPACT_ATOMS: atom_id res chain seq x y z
N MET A 1 -17.90 15.64 10.90
CA MET A 1 -18.02 15.02 9.59
C MET A 1 -17.85 13.50 9.70
N ASN A 2 -18.68 12.79 8.98
CA ASN A 2 -18.64 11.33 9.00
C ASN A 2 -17.48 10.83 8.16
N HIS A 3 -16.64 10.03 8.78
CA HIS A 3 -15.47 9.43 8.14
C HIS A 3 -15.84 8.56 6.93
N ASP A 4 -17.03 7.92 6.99
CA ASP A 4 -17.50 7.03 5.94
C ASP A 4 -17.86 7.75 4.64
N MET A 5 -17.98 9.08 4.68
CA MET A 5 -18.27 9.88 3.48
C MET A 5 -17.04 10.11 2.61
N ILE A 6 -15.85 9.82 3.11
CA ILE A 6 -14.61 9.95 2.36
C ILE A 6 -14.25 8.57 1.82
N PRO A 7 -14.13 8.41 0.48
CA PRO A 7 -13.77 7.10 -0.08
C PRO A 7 -12.48 6.56 0.51
N LEU A 8 -12.45 5.27 0.77
CA LEU A 8 -11.24 4.58 1.18
C LEU A 8 -10.32 4.46 -0.04
N GLU A 9 -9.10 4.97 0.08
CA GLU A 9 -8.15 4.94 -1.02
C GLU A 9 -7.00 4.00 -0.71
N ASN A 10 -6.70 3.11 -1.66
CA ASN A 10 -5.53 2.26 -1.59
C ASN A 10 -4.34 3.04 -2.15
N PHE A 11 -3.66 3.77 -1.28
CA PHE A 11 -2.56 4.64 -1.68
C PHE A 11 -1.41 3.88 -2.34
N PHE A 12 -1.15 2.67 -1.88
CA PHE A 12 -0.10 1.86 -2.49
C PHE A 12 -0.45 1.52 -3.94
N ALA A 13 -1.63 0.95 -4.17
CA ALA A 13 -2.04 0.55 -5.52
C ALA A 13 -2.11 1.76 -6.46
N ALA A 14 -2.69 2.86 -5.99
CA ALA A 14 -2.86 4.06 -6.81
C ALA A 14 -1.50 4.65 -7.20
N THR A 15 -0.58 4.76 -6.25
CA THR A 15 0.74 5.32 -6.53
C THR A 15 1.55 4.41 -7.44
N LEU A 16 1.45 3.09 -7.24
CA LEU A 16 2.14 2.14 -8.10
C LEU A 16 1.60 2.21 -9.53
N GLU A 17 0.28 2.27 -9.69
CA GLU A 17 -0.34 2.39 -11.02
C GLU A 17 0.17 3.64 -11.73
N GLU A 18 0.17 4.77 -11.06
CA GLU A 18 0.64 6.03 -11.63
C GLU A 18 2.12 5.93 -12.02
N THR A 19 2.94 5.36 -11.15
CA THR A 19 4.37 5.20 -11.40
C THR A 19 4.62 4.28 -12.61
N LEU A 20 3.91 3.16 -12.68
CA LEU A 20 4.05 2.23 -13.80
C LEU A 20 3.61 2.86 -15.12
N ASP A 21 2.51 3.62 -15.10
CA ASP A 21 1.99 4.26 -16.30
C ASP A 21 2.94 5.32 -16.85
N GLU A 22 3.66 6.00 -15.98
CA GLU A 22 4.62 7.04 -16.37
C GLU A 22 5.99 6.50 -16.73
N TRP A 23 6.31 5.26 -16.36
CA TRP A 23 7.65 4.71 -16.57
C TRP A 23 7.84 4.29 -18.03
N PRO A 24 9.00 4.62 -18.63
CA PRO A 24 9.23 4.31 -20.05
C PRO A 24 9.65 2.85 -20.26
N ALA A 25 8.84 1.92 -19.79
CA ALA A 25 9.04 0.49 -19.95
C ALA A 25 7.71 -0.22 -19.81
N THR A 26 7.59 -1.41 -20.39
CA THR A 26 6.38 -2.21 -20.25
C THR A 26 6.35 -2.89 -18.90
N MET A 27 5.17 -3.32 -18.47
CA MET A 27 5.05 -4.08 -17.22
C MET A 27 5.86 -5.37 -17.24
N THR A 28 5.92 -6.02 -18.41
CA THR A 28 6.73 -7.23 -18.57
C THR A 28 8.21 -6.95 -18.32
N GLU A 29 8.71 -5.83 -18.88
CA GLU A 29 10.09 -5.42 -18.66
C GLU A 29 10.36 -5.10 -17.21
N ILE A 30 9.45 -4.39 -16.57
CA ILE A 30 9.59 -4.03 -15.15
C ILE A 30 9.54 -5.26 -14.25
N ALA A 31 8.62 -6.19 -14.54
CA ALA A 31 8.54 -7.45 -13.80
C ALA A 31 9.87 -8.20 -13.91
N HIS A 32 10.43 -8.28 -15.11
CA HIS A 32 11.72 -8.94 -15.32
C HIS A 32 12.83 -8.24 -14.56
N ALA A 33 12.89 -6.92 -14.65
CA ALA A 33 13.96 -6.13 -14.02
C ALA A 33 13.89 -6.17 -12.49
N THR A 34 12.70 -6.22 -11.92
CA THR A 34 12.53 -6.26 -10.46
C THR A 34 12.58 -7.67 -9.89
N GLY A 35 12.40 -8.69 -10.74
CA GLY A 35 12.25 -10.06 -10.27
C GLY A 35 10.89 -10.33 -9.63
N ILE A 36 9.92 -9.43 -9.81
CA ILE A 36 8.57 -9.62 -9.32
C ILE A 36 7.75 -10.30 -10.43
N PRO A 37 7.10 -11.43 -10.15
CA PRO A 37 6.26 -12.08 -11.17
C PRO A 37 5.21 -11.11 -11.72
N LEU A 38 5.01 -11.13 -13.02
CA LEU A 38 4.06 -10.21 -13.67
C LEU A 38 2.65 -10.25 -13.05
N PRO A 39 2.08 -11.43 -12.71
CA PRO A 39 0.78 -11.45 -12.04
C PRO A 39 0.79 -10.76 -10.69
N HIS A 40 1.90 -10.80 -9.96
CA HIS A 40 2.02 -10.11 -8.67
C HIS A 40 2.10 -8.60 -8.87
N LEU A 41 2.90 -8.16 -9.83
CA LEU A 41 3.02 -6.73 -10.14
C LEU A 41 1.67 -6.17 -10.59
N SER A 42 0.98 -6.89 -11.47
CA SER A 42 -0.36 -6.53 -11.92
C SER A 42 -1.36 -6.52 -10.77
N GLY A 43 -1.27 -7.51 -9.88
CA GLY A 43 -2.15 -7.59 -8.70
C GLY A 43 -1.94 -6.44 -7.73
N MET A 44 -0.69 -6.02 -7.52
CA MET A 44 -0.40 -4.87 -6.67
C MET A 44 -0.95 -3.58 -7.29
N LYS A 45 -0.77 -3.41 -8.59
CA LYS A 45 -1.30 -2.26 -9.32
C LYS A 45 -2.81 -2.16 -9.21
N SER A 46 -3.51 -3.28 -9.27
CA SER A 46 -4.97 -3.31 -9.25
C SER A 46 -5.57 -3.33 -7.85
N GLY A 47 -4.74 -3.37 -6.81
CA GLY A 47 -5.22 -3.42 -5.43
C GLY A 47 -5.60 -4.81 -4.95
N LYS A 48 -5.35 -5.84 -5.74
CA LYS A 48 -5.68 -7.23 -5.36
C LYS A 48 -4.60 -7.91 -4.56
N ARG A 49 -3.40 -7.36 -4.56
CA ARG A 49 -2.26 -7.89 -3.82
C ARG A 49 -1.61 -6.76 -3.05
N ARG A 50 -1.26 -7.03 -1.81
CA ARG A 50 -0.61 -6.03 -0.96
C ARG A 50 0.89 -6.00 -1.20
N CYS A 51 1.54 -4.91 -0.82
CA CYS A 51 2.99 -4.81 -0.80
C CYS A 51 3.54 -5.62 0.37
N THR A 52 4.67 -6.26 0.15
CA THR A 52 5.43 -6.93 1.21
C THR A 52 6.77 -6.21 1.37
N PRO A 53 7.48 -6.42 2.50
CA PRO A 53 8.82 -5.84 2.65
C PRO A 53 9.77 -6.20 1.51
N GLU A 54 9.74 -7.44 1.06
CA GLU A 54 10.59 -7.84 -0.07
C GLU A 54 10.23 -7.07 -1.34
N TYR A 55 8.93 -6.92 -1.62
CA TYR A 55 8.52 -6.20 -2.82
C TYR A 55 8.80 -4.71 -2.71
N ASP A 56 8.70 -4.14 -1.50
CA ASP A 56 9.13 -2.76 -1.29
C ASP A 56 10.60 -2.59 -1.68
N LEU A 57 11.46 -3.49 -1.23
CA LEU A 57 12.89 -3.40 -1.52
C LEU A 57 13.17 -3.53 -3.01
N ARG A 58 12.48 -4.42 -3.70
CA ARG A 58 12.64 -4.60 -5.14
C ARG A 58 12.16 -3.38 -5.93
N LEU A 59 10.98 -2.87 -5.58
CA LEU A 59 10.42 -1.69 -6.22
C LEU A 59 11.26 -0.45 -5.95
N SER A 60 11.70 -0.28 -4.70
CA SER A 60 12.50 0.88 -4.32
C SER A 60 13.85 0.90 -5.04
N ARG A 61 14.47 -0.26 -5.19
CA ARG A 61 15.74 -0.32 -5.92
C ARG A 61 15.53 0.01 -7.39
N PHE A 62 14.48 -0.49 -8.00
CA PHE A 62 14.24 -0.24 -9.42
C PHE A 62 13.86 1.22 -9.69
N PHE A 63 12.91 1.74 -8.91
CA PHE A 63 12.40 3.09 -9.13
C PHE A 63 13.25 4.19 -8.48
N GLY A 64 14.20 3.83 -7.65
CA GLY A 64 15.04 4.81 -6.97
C GLY A 64 14.38 5.50 -5.79
N THR A 65 13.32 4.92 -5.24
CA THR A 65 12.69 5.46 -4.03
C THR A 65 13.42 4.96 -2.79
N SER A 66 13.18 5.61 -1.66
CA SER A 66 13.78 5.19 -0.40
C SER A 66 13.15 3.88 0.07
N ARG A 67 13.95 3.09 0.79
CA ARG A 67 13.48 1.85 1.40
C ARG A 67 12.32 2.15 2.33
N GLY A 68 11.23 1.39 2.19
CA GLY A 68 10.05 1.59 3.00
C GLY A 68 9.01 2.53 2.38
N TYR A 69 9.34 3.19 1.28
CA TYR A 69 8.42 4.11 0.61
C TYR A 69 7.10 3.43 0.27
N TRP A 70 7.15 2.28 -0.40
CA TRP A 70 5.96 1.56 -0.82
C TRP A 70 5.21 0.95 0.37
N MET A 71 5.95 0.45 1.36
CA MET A 71 5.33 -0.10 2.58
C MET A 71 4.61 0.97 3.40
N ARG A 72 5.11 2.21 3.41
CA ARG A 72 4.41 3.29 4.11
C ARG A 72 3.06 3.60 3.45
N LEU A 73 2.99 3.51 2.12
CA LEU A 73 1.72 3.69 1.42
C LEU A 73 0.75 2.56 1.74
N GLN A 74 1.26 1.33 1.77
CA GLN A 74 0.46 0.18 2.18
C GLN A 74 -0.04 0.33 3.61
N LEU A 75 0.83 0.76 4.52
CA LEU A 75 0.47 0.95 5.93
C LEU A 75 -0.63 2.00 6.08
N SER A 76 -0.54 3.10 5.36
CA SER A 76 -1.56 4.15 5.42
C SER A 76 -2.93 3.62 5.03
N TYR A 77 -2.98 2.82 3.97
CA TYR A 77 -4.21 2.19 3.54
C TYR A 77 -4.73 1.20 4.60
N ASP A 78 -3.85 0.34 5.11
CA ASP A 78 -4.22 -0.66 6.11
C ASP A 78 -4.75 -0.01 7.39
N MET A 79 -4.10 1.05 7.85
CA MET A 79 -4.52 1.76 9.06
C MET A 79 -5.89 2.41 8.86
N ASP A 80 -6.09 3.09 7.74
CA ASP A 80 -7.36 3.75 7.46
C ASP A 80 -8.49 2.73 7.32
N LYS A 81 -8.24 1.64 6.62
CA LYS A 81 -9.21 0.57 6.45
C LYS A 81 -9.61 -0.05 7.78
N THR A 82 -8.64 -0.35 8.63
CA THR A 82 -8.89 -0.95 9.93
C THR A 82 -9.62 0.02 10.86
N GLN A 83 -9.24 1.30 10.82
CA GLN A 83 -9.91 2.32 11.61
C GLN A 83 -11.40 2.40 11.24
N ARG A 84 -11.70 2.37 9.96
CA ARG A 84 -13.10 2.42 9.48
C ARG A 84 -13.89 1.19 9.88
N GLN A 85 -13.26 0.02 9.84
CA GLN A 85 -13.92 -1.26 10.12
C GLN A 85 -14.06 -1.54 11.61
N LYS A 86 -13.05 -1.19 12.40
CA LYS A 86 -12.94 -1.63 13.80
C LYS A 86 -12.69 -0.51 14.80
N GLY A 87 -12.56 0.74 14.34
CA GLY A 87 -12.20 1.84 15.23
C GLY A 87 -13.13 1.99 16.43
N THR A 88 -14.43 1.97 16.18
CA THR A 88 -15.43 2.11 17.26
C THR A 88 -15.35 0.94 18.24
N GLU A 89 -15.24 -0.27 17.72
CA GLU A 89 -15.11 -1.46 18.57
C GLU A 89 -13.86 -1.38 19.45
N ILE A 90 -12.74 -0.94 18.87
CA ILE A 90 -11.49 -0.80 19.61
C ILE A 90 -11.61 0.26 20.70
N ASP A 91 -12.20 1.41 20.37
CA ASP A 91 -12.39 2.51 21.32
C ASP A 91 -13.26 2.07 22.50
N GLN A 92 -14.22 1.19 22.26
CA GLN A 92 -15.10 0.72 23.31
C GLN A 92 -14.51 -0.41 24.14
N SER A 93 -13.60 -1.18 23.57
CA SER A 93 -13.04 -2.37 24.24
C SER A 93 -11.69 -2.16 24.90
N VAL A 94 -10.94 -1.17 24.44
CA VAL A 94 -9.59 -0.91 24.97
C VAL A 94 -9.64 0.27 25.92
N ARG A 95 -9.19 0.04 27.15
CA ARG A 95 -9.10 1.10 28.16
C ARG A 95 -7.77 1.83 28.04
N VAL A 96 -7.84 3.14 28.23
CA VAL A 96 -6.63 3.93 28.38
C VAL A 96 -5.95 3.51 29.69
N ALA A 97 -4.64 3.33 29.68
CA ALA A 97 -3.92 2.90 30.86
C ALA A 97 -4.02 3.95 31.97
N ALA A 98 -4.16 3.49 33.21
CA ALA A 98 -4.23 4.37 34.35
C ALA A 98 -2.96 5.23 34.44
N GLY A 99 -3.12 6.52 34.73
CA GLY A 99 -2.00 7.43 34.82
C GLY A 99 -1.57 8.07 33.52
N GLN A 100 -2.27 7.81 32.46
CA GLN A 100 -2.01 8.38 31.15
C GLN A 100 -2.66 9.75 30.97
#